data_2c8e3d1d2685c36f8762060a64230678
#
_entry.id   2c8e3d1d2685c36f8762060a64230678
#
_cell.length_a   1.000
_cell.length_b   1.000
_cell.length_c   1.000
_cell.angle_alpha   90.00
_cell.angle_beta   90.00
_cell.angle_gamma   90.00
#
_symmetry.space_group_name_H-M   'P 1'
#
loop_
_entity.id
_entity.type
_entity.pdbx_description
1 polymer ?
#
loop_
_entity_poly.entity_id
_entity_poly.type
_entity_poly.pdbx_seq_one_letter_code
_entity_poly.pdbx_strand_id
1 'polypeptide(L)'
;MNINITTSPTGRSPENKFFFGNRTKHLDMSRPKYNKIGVEADFKDFHNIMYELEYNHNLVFYTCGFCFRVETNDDRHAQFVRNMFTVEENGLEHTADWTILHNTDLEIPEPKIYVHLDEQVMLIAGTTFLGEIKKGVFGIVSFETPANGILPMHCSAFTYQDTTNLMFGLSGTGKTTLSSDPDYQLISDDEVIWEQEGIQMIETGCYAKSEGLSPETHKTIFDAVELAKERNTLVIENPNASNARLSYPIDCVENAYHKSVLFEHPKNIFFLTMDAKGVFPPLSRISGDTVRRFFETGYTSQMPGTEAGTNEIKPLFSPCYGSPFMPREVKEYSDLLMQKVHANDCKVYLINTGMDTNGKRFDLEFTRNCVKTAIDLGAADDSSSVLETLEKLISQD
;
A
#
# COMPACT_ATOMS: atom_id res chain seq x y z
N MET A 1 -0.87 -0.27 26.47
CA MET A 1 0.61 -0.24 26.66
C MET A 1 1.22 -0.05 25.29
N ASN A 2 2.12 0.92 25.11
CA ASN A 2 2.79 1.05 23.82
C ASN A 2 3.66 -0.18 23.57
N ILE A 3 3.58 -0.73 22.36
CA ILE A 3 4.16 -2.03 22.04
C ILE A 3 5.37 -1.83 21.13
N ASN A 4 6.52 -2.37 21.54
CA ASN A 4 7.70 -2.49 20.69
C ASN A 4 7.85 -3.95 20.25
N ILE A 5 8.06 -4.16 18.96
CA ILE A 5 8.31 -5.48 18.39
C ILE A 5 9.57 -5.43 17.51
N THR A 6 10.46 -6.41 17.72
CA THR A 6 11.55 -6.66 16.75
C THR A 6 11.13 -7.77 15.83
N THR A 7 11.07 -7.49 14.55
CA THR A 7 10.64 -8.46 13.54
C THR A 7 11.84 -8.96 12.75
N SER A 8 11.68 -10.16 12.19
CA SER A 8 12.63 -10.73 11.26
C SER A 8 12.80 -9.82 10.02
N PRO A 9 14.00 -9.67 9.46
CA PRO A 9 14.24 -8.86 8.26
C PRO A 9 13.56 -9.42 6.98
N THR A 10 12.95 -10.60 7.06
CA THR A 10 12.34 -11.32 5.93
C THR A 10 10.92 -10.89 5.60
N GLY A 11 10.41 -9.83 6.23
CA GLY A 11 9.07 -9.31 5.96
C GLY A 11 8.86 -8.99 4.48
N ARG A 12 7.70 -9.39 3.94
CA ARG A 12 7.26 -9.22 2.55
C ARG A 12 8.14 -9.93 1.52
N SER A 13 8.84 -11.00 1.87
CA SER A 13 9.58 -11.77 0.88
C SER A 13 8.61 -12.47 -0.08
N PRO A 14 8.56 -12.09 -1.36
CA PRO A 14 7.73 -12.79 -2.34
C PRO A 14 8.22 -14.22 -2.56
N GLU A 15 9.42 -14.54 -2.14
CA GLU A 15 10.04 -15.85 -2.31
C GLU A 15 9.37 -16.92 -1.44
N ASN A 16 8.75 -16.51 -0.36
CA ASN A 16 8.09 -17.38 0.62
C ASN A 16 6.56 -17.37 0.52
N LYS A 17 5.99 -16.70 -0.51
CA LYS A 17 4.56 -16.60 -0.75
C LYS A 17 4.14 -17.52 -1.90
N PHE A 18 3.13 -18.38 -1.64
CA PHE A 18 2.60 -19.32 -2.61
C PHE A 18 1.08 -19.27 -2.66
N PHE A 19 0.53 -19.42 -3.86
CA PHE A 19 -0.90 -19.48 -4.12
C PHE A 19 -1.33 -20.91 -4.46
N PHE A 20 -2.57 -21.26 -4.10
CA PHE A 20 -3.16 -22.59 -4.28
C PHE A 20 -4.60 -22.47 -4.80
N GLY A 21 -5.13 -23.60 -5.28
CA GLY A 21 -6.49 -23.73 -5.79
C GLY A 21 -6.64 -23.45 -7.27
N ASN A 22 -7.84 -23.76 -7.81
CA ASN A 22 -8.14 -23.64 -9.24
C ASN A 22 -8.18 -22.20 -9.74
N ARG A 23 -8.46 -21.24 -8.83
CA ARG A 23 -8.51 -19.79 -9.14
C ARG A 23 -7.13 -19.19 -9.42
N THR A 24 -6.03 -19.95 -9.21
CA THR A 24 -4.66 -19.56 -9.59
C THR A 24 -4.51 -19.28 -11.08
N LYS A 25 -5.41 -19.80 -11.92
CA LYS A 25 -5.46 -19.47 -13.37
C LYS A 25 -5.68 -17.98 -13.68
N HIS A 26 -6.11 -17.19 -12.70
CA HIS A 26 -6.30 -15.74 -12.81
C HIS A 26 -5.07 -14.92 -12.35
N LEU A 27 -4.00 -15.59 -11.92
CA LEU A 27 -2.76 -14.93 -11.55
C LEU A 27 -1.93 -14.56 -12.79
N ASP A 28 -1.23 -13.44 -12.71
CA ASP A 28 -0.26 -13.06 -13.74
C ASP A 28 1.02 -13.90 -13.63
N MET A 29 1.06 -14.96 -14.40
CA MET A 29 2.21 -15.90 -14.42
C MET A 29 3.45 -15.34 -15.13
N SER A 30 3.36 -14.17 -15.79
CA SER A 30 4.54 -13.47 -16.31
C SER A 30 5.43 -12.89 -15.20
N ARG A 31 4.92 -12.83 -13.96
CA ARG A 31 5.63 -12.35 -12.78
C ARG A 31 5.89 -13.45 -11.75
N PRO A 32 6.69 -14.49 -12.08
CA PRO A 32 6.90 -15.66 -11.23
C PRO A 32 7.59 -15.34 -9.90
N LYS A 33 8.21 -14.16 -9.78
CA LYS A 33 8.76 -13.69 -8.50
C LYS A 33 7.66 -13.45 -7.46
N TYR A 34 6.46 -13.01 -7.87
CA TYR A 34 5.37 -12.65 -6.97
C TYR A 34 4.24 -13.68 -6.94
N ASN A 35 4.05 -14.41 -8.05
CA ASN A 35 2.93 -15.32 -8.26
C ASN A 35 3.42 -16.75 -8.41
N LYS A 36 3.77 -17.38 -7.29
CA LYS A 36 4.18 -18.78 -7.25
C LYS A 36 3.00 -19.68 -6.92
N ILE A 37 2.82 -20.75 -7.69
CA ILE A 37 1.82 -21.77 -7.40
C ILE A 37 2.49 -22.87 -6.58
N GLY A 38 1.87 -23.21 -5.43
CA GLY A 38 2.32 -24.28 -4.56
C GLY A 38 1.71 -25.63 -4.92
N VAL A 39 2.22 -26.68 -4.29
CA VAL A 39 1.69 -28.05 -4.40
C VAL A 39 0.57 -28.23 -3.36
N GLU A 40 -0.61 -28.68 -3.78
CA GLU A 40 -1.79 -28.82 -2.91
C GLU A 40 -1.55 -29.70 -1.67
N ALA A 41 -0.72 -30.72 -1.77
CA ALA A 41 -0.35 -31.55 -0.62
C ALA A 41 0.39 -30.74 0.46
N ASP A 42 1.31 -29.84 0.04
CA ASP A 42 2.08 -29.00 0.96
C ASP A 42 1.15 -28.02 1.70
N PHE A 43 0.14 -27.48 0.99
CA PHE A 43 -0.86 -26.62 1.62
C PHE A 43 -1.66 -27.41 2.67
N LYS A 44 -2.20 -28.58 2.33
CA LYS A 44 -3.03 -29.40 3.23
C LYS A 44 -2.27 -29.82 4.48
N ASP A 45 -1.03 -30.27 4.34
CA ASP A 45 -0.20 -30.65 5.46
C ASP A 45 0.07 -29.47 6.38
N PHE A 46 0.40 -28.30 5.81
CA PHE A 46 0.67 -27.10 6.57
C PHE A 46 -0.60 -26.51 7.20
N HIS A 47 -1.73 -26.54 6.49
CA HIS A 47 -3.04 -26.12 7.00
C HIS A 47 -3.45 -26.95 8.23
N ASN A 48 -3.30 -28.26 8.17
CA ASN A 48 -3.61 -29.15 9.31
C ASN A 48 -2.76 -28.79 10.53
N ILE A 49 -1.45 -28.56 10.34
CA ILE A 49 -0.57 -28.13 11.43
C ILE A 49 -1.05 -26.78 12.01
N MET A 50 -1.30 -25.79 11.18
CA MET A 50 -1.74 -24.46 11.62
C MET A 50 -3.10 -24.51 12.33
N TYR A 51 -4.02 -25.36 11.86
CA TYR A 51 -5.36 -25.46 12.43
C TYR A 51 -5.39 -26.13 13.83
N GLU A 52 -4.39 -26.94 14.16
CA GLU A 52 -4.24 -27.57 15.46
C GLU A 52 -3.56 -26.67 16.50
N LEU A 53 -3.05 -25.49 16.09
CA LEU A 53 -2.40 -24.56 17.01
C LEU A 53 -3.42 -23.74 17.81
N GLU A 54 -3.00 -23.26 18.96
CA GLU A 54 -3.81 -22.37 19.79
C GLU A 54 -3.66 -20.92 19.33
N TYR A 55 -4.78 -20.21 19.27
CA TYR A 55 -4.85 -18.79 18.95
C TYR A 55 -5.53 -18.03 20.08
N ASN A 56 -4.84 -17.02 20.62
CA ASN A 56 -5.33 -16.24 21.76
C ASN A 56 -6.30 -15.13 21.31
N HIS A 57 -6.23 -14.74 20.05
CA HIS A 57 -7.03 -13.66 19.48
C HIS A 57 -7.76 -14.12 18.22
N ASN A 58 -9.03 -13.78 18.16
CA ASN A 58 -9.89 -13.94 16.99
C ASN A 58 -10.54 -12.59 16.69
N LEU A 59 -10.12 -11.96 15.59
CA LEU A 59 -10.44 -10.60 15.23
C LEU A 59 -11.24 -10.59 13.94
N VAL A 60 -12.45 -10.04 13.96
CA VAL A 60 -13.32 -9.97 12.79
C VAL A 60 -13.52 -8.51 12.39
N PHE A 61 -13.38 -8.24 11.09
CA PHE A 61 -13.63 -6.91 10.53
C PHE A 61 -14.17 -7.01 9.11
N TYR A 62 -14.80 -5.94 8.66
CA TYR A 62 -15.32 -5.82 7.30
C TYR A 62 -14.53 -4.76 6.53
N THR A 63 -14.15 -5.09 5.31
CA THR A 63 -13.59 -4.12 4.37
C THR A 63 -13.89 -4.54 2.93
N CYS A 64 -14.18 -3.58 2.06
CA CYS A 64 -14.40 -3.80 0.62
C CYS A 64 -15.47 -4.88 0.30
N GLY A 65 -16.50 -4.98 1.14
CA GLY A 65 -17.56 -5.96 0.98
C GLY A 65 -17.21 -7.39 1.43
N PHE A 66 -16.03 -7.61 2.03
CA PHE A 66 -15.61 -8.90 2.57
C PHE A 66 -15.55 -8.89 4.09
N CYS A 67 -15.93 -10.01 4.69
CA CYS A 67 -15.72 -10.31 6.10
C CYS A 67 -14.40 -11.05 6.26
N PHE A 68 -13.46 -10.44 6.99
CA PHE A 68 -12.17 -11.06 7.32
C PHE A 68 -12.16 -11.52 8.77
N ARG A 69 -11.60 -12.70 9.00
CA ARG A 69 -11.24 -13.19 10.31
C ARG A 69 -9.74 -13.36 10.39
N VAL A 70 -9.10 -12.78 11.40
CA VAL A 70 -7.69 -12.95 11.71
C VAL A 70 -7.56 -13.65 13.05
N GLU A 71 -6.96 -14.82 13.04
CA GLU A 71 -6.62 -15.57 14.26
C GLU A 71 -5.12 -15.48 14.49
N THR A 72 -4.70 -14.99 15.65
CA THR A 72 -3.27 -14.85 16.00
C THR A 72 -3.02 -15.22 17.46
N ASN A 73 -1.85 -15.79 17.72
CA ASN A 73 -1.38 -16.11 19.08
C ASN A 73 -0.61 -14.95 19.74
N ASP A 74 -0.40 -13.83 19.06
CA ASP A 74 0.47 -12.73 19.48
C ASP A 74 -0.33 -11.44 19.73
N ASP A 75 -0.28 -10.93 20.98
CA ASP A 75 -0.95 -9.68 21.40
C ASP A 75 -0.55 -8.47 20.55
N ARG A 76 0.69 -8.43 20.08
CA ARG A 76 1.24 -7.32 19.29
C ARG A 76 0.62 -7.28 17.90
N HIS A 77 0.44 -8.46 17.28
CA HIS A 77 -0.26 -8.58 16.00
C HIS A 77 -1.74 -8.28 16.15
N ALA A 78 -2.37 -8.72 17.25
CA ALA A 78 -3.75 -8.38 17.56
C ALA A 78 -3.94 -6.85 17.69
N GLN A 79 -3.03 -6.18 18.41
CA GLN A 79 -3.06 -4.70 18.50
C GLN A 79 -2.82 -4.02 17.16
N PHE A 80 -1.90 -4.55 16.35
CA PHE A 80 -1.67 -4.04 14.99
C PHE A 80 -2.92 -4.16 14.12
N VAL A 81 -3.62 -5.30 14.15
CA VAL A 81 -4.88 -5.50 13.41
C VAL A 81 -5.94 -4.49 13.86
N ARG A 82 -6.07 -4.23 15.17
CA ARG A 82 -6.98 -3.21 15.72
C ARG A 82 -6.62 -1.79 15.31
N ASN A 83 -5.34 -1.51 15.10
CA ASN A 83 -4.90 -0.21 14.58
C ASN A 83 -5.27 -0.04 13.10
N MET A 84 -5.15 -1.12 12.32
CA MET A 84 -5.30 -1.08 10.87
C MET A 84 -6.75 -1.24 10.39
N PHE A 85 -7.59 -1.91 11.19
CA PHE A 85 -8.96 -2.23 10.80
C PHE A 85 -9.94 -1.99 11.95
N THR A 86 -11.17 -1.61 11.61
CA THR A 86 -12.24 -1.50 12.62
C THR A 86 -12.74 -2.90 12.98
N VAL A 87 -12.22 -3.45 14.09
CA VAL A 87 -12.57 -4.78 14.57
C VAL A 87 -13.92 -4.76 15.28
N GLU A 88 -14.78 -5.75 15.00
CA GLU A 88 -16.05 -5.95 15.68
C GLU A 88 -15.87 -6.80 16.95
N GLU A 89 -16.29 -6.27 18.11
CA GLU A 89 -16.14 -6.96 19.39
C GLU A 89 -16.95 -8.26 19.52
N ASN A 90 -18.06 -8.38 18.78
CA ASN A 90 -18.95 -9.55 18.80
C ASN A 90 -18.95 -10.33 17.48
N GLY A 91 -17.93 -10.18 16.67
CA GLY A 91 -17.86 -10.74 15.30
C GLY A 91 -17.68 -12.27 15.23
N LEU A 92 -17.57 -12.97 16.36
CA LEU A 92 -17.35 -14.43 16.39
C LEU A 92 -18.48 -15.26 15.78
N GLU A 93 -19.70 -14.71 15.72
CA GLU A 93 -20.86 -15.40 15.15
C GLU A 93 -20.95 -15.26 13.63
N HIS A 94 -20.14 -14.39 13.01
CA HIS A 94 -20.15 -14.17 11.56
C HIS A 94 -19.33 -15.21 10.83
N THR A 95 -19.89 -15.74 9.74
CA THR A 95 -19.11 -16.53 8.79
C THR A 95 -18.18 -15.61 8.01
N ALA A 96 -16.88 -15.81 8.16
CA ALA A 96 -15.91 -15.02 7.40
C ALA A 96 -15.83 -15.47 5.95
N ASP A 97 -15.68 -14.51 5.02
CA ASP A 97 -15.36 -14.81 3.63
C ASP A 97 -13.92 -15.26 3.50
N TRP A 98 -13.01 -14.64 4.31
CA TRP A 98 -11.59 -14.98 4.34
C TRP A 98 -11.11 -15.19 5.77
N THR A 99 -10.34 -16.26 5.98
CA THR A 99 -9.67 -16.53 7.26
C THR A 99 -8.16 -16.39 7.10
N ILE A 100 -7.53 -15.63 7.99
CA ILE A 100 -6.06 -15.47 8.08
C ILE A 100 -5.60 -16.10 9.38
N LEU A 101 -4.84 -17.19 9.33
CA LEU A 101 -4.20 -17.81 10.48
C LEU A 101 -2.75 -17.33 10.56
N HIS A 102 -2.41 -16.66 11.63
CA HIS A 102 -1.07 -16.15 11.88
C HIS A 102 -0.52 -16.70 13.19
N ASN A 103 0.60 -17.41 13.12
CA ASN A 103 1.24 -18.00 14.30
C ASN A 103 2.74 -17.69 14.34
N THR A 104 3.19 -17.10 15.45
CA THR A 104 4.59 -16.72 15.67
C THR A 104 5.40 -17.80 16.37
N ASP A 105 4.76 -18.77 17.02
CA ASP A 105 5.43 -19.80 17.83
C ASP A 105 5.83 -21.04 17.00
N LEU A 106 5.26 -21.17 15.80
CA LEU A 106 5.62 -22.27 14.91
C LEU A 106 7.04 -22.08 14.38
N GLU A 107 7.98 -22.85 14.93
CA GLU A 107 9.37 -22.86 14.48
C GLU A 107 9.50 -23.56 13.13
N ILE A 108 9.72 -22.78 12.07
CA ILE A 108 10.02 -23.27 10.74
C ILE A 108 11.29 -22.59 10.20
N PRO A 109 12.09 -23.29 9.34
CA PRO A 109 13.37 -22.76 8.86
C PRO A 109 13.26 -21.43 8.10
N GLU A 110 12.16 -21.25 7.38
CA GLU A 110 11.89 -20.06 6.59
C GLU A 110 10.41 -19.67 6.74
N PRO A 111 10.07 -18.37 6.69
CA PRO A 111 8.68 -17.92 6.68
C PRO A 111 7.88 -18.59 5.58
N LYS A 112 6.61 -18.90 5.86
CA LYS A 112 5.65 -19.42 4.88
C LYS A 112 4.40 -18.57 4.87
N ILE A 113 4.04 -18.08 3.70
CA ILE A 113 2.80 -17.37 3.42
C ILE A 113 2.06 -18.15 2.34
N TYR A 114 1.01 -18.85 2.71
CA TYR A 114 0.21 -19.67 1.82
C TYR A 114 -1.19 -19.06 1.66
N VAL A 115 -1.63 -18.85 0.42
CA VAL A 115 -2.93 -18.25 0.09
C VAL A 115 -3.71 -19.25 -0.77
N HIS A 116 -4.71 -19.89 -0.20
CA HIS A 116 -5.60 -20.79 -0.94
C HIS A 116 -6.83 -20.04 -1.42
N LEU A 117 -6.88 -19.79 -2.74
CA LEU A 117 -7.88 -18.91 -3.34
C LEU A 117 -9.29 -19.50 -3.33
N ASP A 118 -9.42 -20.83 -3.43
CA ASP A 118 -10.74 -21.50 -3.46
C ASP A 118 -11.28 -21.72 -2.03
N GLU A 119 -10.41 -22.04 -1.06
CA GLU A 119 -10.79 -22.22 0.35
C GLU A 119 -10.87 -20.89 1.11
N GLN A 120 -10.37 -19.81 0.51
CA GLN A 120 -10.34 -18.46 1.09
C GLN A 120 -9.63 -18.41 2.43
N VAL A 121 -8.47 -19.06 2.49
CA VAL A 121 -7.61 -19.12 3.68
C VAL A 121 -6.22 -18.61 3.36
N MET A 122 -5.68 -17.80 4.26
CA MET A 122 -4.28 -17.37 4.25
C MET A 122 -3.58 -17.87 5.52
N LEU A 123 -2.45 -18.55 5.35
CA LEU A 123 -1.62 -19.07 6.44
C LEU A 123 -0.32 -18.28 6.49
N ILE A 124 0.03 -17.74 7.66
CA ILE A 124 1.26 -16.98 7.90
C ILE A 124 1.98 -17.58 9.09
N ALA A 125 3.20 -18.06 8.88
CA ALA A 125 4.04 -18.60 9.95
C ALA A 125 5.53 -18.32 9.74
N GLY A 126 6.32 -18.41 10.82
CA GLY A 126 7.77 -18.18 10.79
C GLY A 126 8.17 -16.73 10.57
N THR A 127 7.24 -15.79 10.67
CA THR A 127 7.52 -14.35 10.61
C THR A 127 6.72 -13.60 11.65
N THR A 128 7.36 -12.61 12.25
CA THR A 128 6.72 -11.65 13.16
C THR A 128 6.50 -10.30 12.51
N PHE A 129 6.72 -10.18 11.19
CA PHE A 129 6.56 -8.94 10.45
C PHE A 129 5.08 -8.55 10.35
N LEU A 130 4.72 -7.40 10.95
CA LEU A 130 3.34 -6.93 11.06
C LEU A 130 2.68 -6.70 9.70
N GLY A 131 3.46 -6.20 8.74
CA GLY A 131 2.99 -5.88 7.41
C GLY A 131 2.47 -7.08 6.61
N GLU A 132 2.74 -8.34 7.00
CA GLU A 132 2.25 -9.50 6.25
C GLU A 132 0.72 -9.62 6.33
N ILE A 133 0.10 -9.38 7.50
CA ILE A 133 -1.36 -9.41 7.65
C ILE A 133 -1.99 -8.30 6.82
N LYS A 134 -1.53 -7.04 7.00
CA LYS A 134 -2.03 -5.88 6.26
C LYS A 134 -1.95 -6.09 4.75
N LYS A 135 -0.76 -6.41 4.27
CA LYS A 135 -0.52 -6.64 2.83
C LYS A 135 -1.15 -7.93 2.31
N GLY A 136 -1.42 -8.88 3.19
CA GLY A 136 -2.22 -10.05 2.91
C GLY A 136 -3.67 -9.68 2.58
N VAL A 137 -4.31 -8.89 3.42
CA VAL A 137 -5.66 -8.35 3.17
C VAL A 137 -5.69 -7.57 1.86
N PHE A 138 -4.74 -6.65 1.65
CA PHE A 138 -4.66 -5.90 0.39
C PHE A 138 -4.46 -6.82 -0.83
N GLY A 139 -3.61 -7.85 -0.72
CA GLY A 139 -3.40 -8.82 -1.80
C GLY A 139 -4.65 -9.63 -2.13
N ILE A 140 -5.44 -10.02 -1.12
CA ILE A 140 -6.72 -10.70 -1.27
C ILE A 140 -7.73 -9.77 -1.95
N VAL A 141 -7.91 -8.56 -1.46
CA VAL A 141 -8.79 -7.54 -2.06
C VAL A 141 -8.38 -7.29 -3.51
N SER A 142 -7.06 -7.18 -3.77
CA SER A 142 -6.53 -6.97 -5.13
C SER A 142 -6.77 -8.15 -6.07
N PHE A 143 -6.93 -9.36 -5.55
CA PHE A 143 -7.31 -10.52 -6.35
C PHE A 143 -8.82 -10.58 -6.61
N GLU A 144 -9.64 -10.30 -5.60
CA GLU A 144 -11.09 -10.51 -5.64
C GLU A 144 -11.83 -9.41 -6.42
N THR A 145 -11.49 -8.16 -6.19
CA THR A 145 -12.31 -7.01 -6.60
C THR A 145 -12.31 -6.70 -8.11
N PRO A 146 -11.23 -6.92 -8.89
CA PRO A 146 -11.23 -6.57 -10.32
C PRO A 146 -12.29 -7.29 -11.15
N ALA A 147 -12.64 -8.53 -10.80
CA ALA A 147 -13.69 -9.28 -11.46
C ALA A 147 -15.08 -8.60 -11.42
N ASN A 148 -15.28 -7.70 -10.45
CA ASN A 148 -16.50 -6.91 -10.25
C ASN A 148 -16.37 -5.46 -10.75
N GLY A 149 -15.30 -5.13 -11.52
CA GLY A 149 -15.06 -3.78 -12.03
C GLY A 149 -14.58 -2.78 -10.95
N ILE A 150 -14.13 -3.27 -9.80
CA ILE A 150 -13.59 -2.47 -8.70
C ILE A 150 -12.06 -2.45 -8.83
N LEU A 151 -11.47 -1.26 -8.80
CA LEU A 151 -10.02 -1.09 -8.88
C LEU A 151 -9.40 -0.97 -7.49
N PRO A 152 -8.63 -1.95 -7.02
CA PRO A 152 -7.79 -1.82 -5.83
C PRO A 152 -6.55 -1.02 -6.17
N MET A 153 -6.12 -0.13 -5.25
CA MET A 153 -5.04 0.81 -5.50
C MET A 153 -4.11 0.91 -4.29
N HIS A 154 -2.82 0.75 -4.51
CA HIS A 154 -1.77 1.06 -3.57
C HIS A 154 -1.44 2.55 -3.66
N CYS A 155 -2.28 3.38 -3.05
CA CYS A 155 -2.17 4.82 -3.08
C CYS A 155 -2.73 5.44 -1.80
N SER A 156 -2.29 6.65 -1.46
CA SER A 156 -2.97 7.49 -0.48
C SER A 156 -4.15 8.20 -1.12
N ALA A 157 -5.15 8.55 -0.32
CA ALA A 157 -6.28 9.36 -0.73
C ALA A 157 -6.54 10.50 0.27
N PHE A 158 -6.88 11.68 -0.23
CA PHE A 158 -7.16 12.85 0.59
C PHE A 158 -8.14 13.80 -0.12
N THR A 159 -8.80 14.67 0.66
CA THR A 159 -9.57 15.78 0.10
C THR A 159 -8.85 17.11 0.33
N TYR A 160 -8.98 18.00 -0.63
CA TYR A 160 -8.55 19.39 -0.57
C TYR A 160 -9.56 20.24 -1.35
N GLN A 161 -10.11 21.29 -0.71
CA GLN A 161 -11.16 22.13 -1.30
C GLN A 161 -12.33 21.30 -1.86
N ASP A 162 -12.86 20.37 -1.06
CA ASP A 162 -13.94 19.44 -1.42
C ASP A 162 -13.63 18.52 -2.63
N THR A 163 -12.38 18.47 -3.06
CA THR A 163 -11.96 17.63 -4.17
C THR A 163 -11.22 16.39 -3.68
N THR A 164 -11.70 15.22 -4.08
CA THR A 164 -11.03 13.95 -3.80
C THR A 164 -9.84 13.75 -4.72
N ASN A 165 -8.70 13.38 -4.14
CA ASN A 165 -7.42 13.21 -4.82
C ASN A 165 -6.78 11.89 -4.44
N LEU A 166 -6.10 11.24 -5.41
CA LEU A 166 -5.32 10.02 -5.22
C LEU A 166 -3.83 10.29 -5.46
N MET A 167 -2.98 9.65 -4.65
CA MET A 167 -1.54 9.81 -4.75
C MET A 167 -0.85 8.44 -4.75
N PHE A 168 -0.36 8.03 -5.93
CA PHE A 168 0.41 6.81 -6.10
C PHE A 168 1.90 7.09 -5.93
N GLY A 169 2.60 6.15 -5.36
CA GLY A 169 4.05 6.24 -5.22
C GLY A 169 4.63 5.07 -4.45
N LEU A 170 5.85 4.71 -4.76
CA LEU A 170 6.59 3.66 -4.07
C LEU A 170 7.17 4.19 -2.75
N SER A 171 7.73 3.28 -1.96
CA SER A 171 8.40 3.67 -0.72
C SER A 171 9.51 4.70 -0.98
N GLY A 172 9.51 5.78 -0.21
CA GLY A 172 10.51 6.85 -0.34
C GLY A 172 10.18 7.95 -1.36
N THR A 173 9.09 7.84 -2.13
CA THR A 173 8.65 8.91 -3.04
C THR A 173 7.92 10.07 -2.34
N GLY A 174 7.61 9.94 -1.06
CA GLY A 174 6.95 10.98 -0.27
C GLY A 174 5.42 10.86 -0.16
N LYS A 175 4.81 9.72 -0.57
CA LYS A 175 3.36 9.50 -0.55
C LYS A 175 2.71 9.93 0.78
N THR A 176 3.04 9.27 1.89
CA THR A 176 2.52 9.58 3.24
C THR A 176 2.78 11.04 3.65
N THR A 177 3.99 11.57 3.38
CA THR A 177 4.38 12.93 3.75
C THR A 177 3.57 14.00 3.01
N LEU A 178 3.29 13.77 1.72
CA LEU A 178 2.54 14.72 0.90
C LEU A 178 1.04 14.63 1.16
N SER A 179 0.48 13.43 1.31
CA SER A 179 -0.95 13.24 1.58
C SER A 179 -1.37 13.67 3.00
N SER A 180 -0.40 13.75 3.93
CA SER A 180 -0.60 14.23 5.31
C SER A 180 -0.30 15.74 5.45
N ASP A 181 -0.38 16.53 4.37
CA ASP A 181 -0.28 17.99 4.46
C ASP A 181 -1.38 18.53 5.40
N PRO A 182 -1.06 19.48 6.30
CA PRO A 182 -2.05 20.04 7.24
C PRO A 182 -3.29 20.66 6.60
N ASP A 183 -3.18 21.12 5.34
CA ASP A 183 -4.29 21.71 4.59
C ASP A 183 -5.22 20.68 3.96
N TYR A 184 -4.86 19.40 3.99
CA TYR A 184 -5.64 18.30 3.42
C TYR A 184 -6.42 17.58 4.51
N GLN A 185 -7.48 16.88 4.12
CA GLN A 185 -8.15 15.93 4.99
C GLN A 185 -7.86 14.51 4.48
N LEU A 186 -7.11 13.74 5.26
CA LEU A 186 -6.66 12.40 4.87
C LEU A 186 -7.86 11.44 4.84
N ILE A 187 -8.01 10.71 3.74
CA ILE A 187 -8.96 9.58 3.61
C ILE A 187 -8.24 8.28 3.99
N SER A 188 -7.13 7.98 3.34
CA SER A 188 -6.35 6.77 3.57
C SER A 188 -4.87 7.04 3.31
N ASP A 189 -3.99 6.43 4.11
CA ASP A 189 -2.56 6.61 3.96
C ASP A 189 -1.97 5.77 2.80
N ASP A 190 -2.49 4.56 2.55
CA ASP A 190 -1.76 3.60 1.71
C ASP A 190 -2.62 2.76 0.74
N GLU A 191 -3.88 2.45 1.08
CA GLU A 191 -4.68 1.47 0.33
C GLU A 191 -6.15 1.87 0.21
N VAL A 192 -6.64 1.95 -1.03
CA VAL A 192 -8.03 2.29 -1.35
C VAL A 192 -8.57 1.43 -2.48
N ILE A 193 -9.89 1.29 -2.56
CA ILE A 193 -10.58 0.76 -3.74
C ILE A 193 -11.34 1.87 -4.45
N TRP A 194 -11.48 1.74 -5.77
CA TRP A 194 -12.33 2.61 -6.58
C TRP A 194 -13.49 1.81 -7.13
N GLU A 195 -14.64 2.01 -6.53
CA GLU A 195 -15.91 1.36 -6.87
C GLU A 195 -16.65 2.11 -7.99
N GLN A 196 -17.88 1.69 -8.25
CA GLN A 196 -18.73 2.32 -9.26
C GLN A 196 -19.20 3.71 -8.79
N GLU A 197 -19.44 3.89 -7.49
CA GLU A 197 -20.01 5.10 -6.90
C GLU A 197 -18.96 6.05 -6.32
N GLY A 198 -17.69 5.64 -6.24
CA GLY A 198 -16.65 6.45 -5.63
C GLY A 198 -15.47 5.65 -5.11
N ILE A 199 -14.75 6.18 -4.11
CA ILE A 199 -13.63 5.47 -3.48
C ILE A 199 -13.91 5.14 -2.03
N GLN A 200 -13.30 4.06 -1.55
CA GLN A 200 -13.37 3.62 -0.16
C GLN A 200 -11.98 3.22 0.35
N MET A 201 -11.66 3.54 1.61
CA MET A 201 -10.44 3.06 2.25
C MET A 201 -10.53 1.55 2.52
N ILE A 202 -9.42 0.84 2.34
CA ILE A 202 -9.31 -0.58 2.70
C ILE A 202 -9.01 -0.71 4.20
N GLU A 203 -8.21 0.20 4.72
CA GLU A 203 -7.72 0.21 6.10
C GLU A 203 -8.05 1.52 6.81
N THR A 204 -8.28 1.45 8.12
CA THR A 204 -8.56 2.60 8.99
C THR A 204 -7.38 2.91 9.91
N GLY A 205 -6.17 2.61 9.48
CA GLY A 205 -4.94 2.85 10.22
C GLY A 205 -3.80 3.39 9.37
N CYS A 206 -2.76 3.83 10.04
CA CYS A 206 -1.53 4.32 9.42
C CYS A 206 -0.35 3.42 9.80
N TYR A 207 0.59 3.26 8.84
CA TYR A 207 1.79 2.46 9.03
C TYR A 207 3.00 3.18 8.45
N ALA A 208 3.45 4.21 9.17
CA ALA A 208 4.46 5.15 8.73
C ALA A 208 5.90 4.71 9.05
N LYS A 209 6.88 5.20 8.28
CA LYS A 209 8.30 5.11 8.65
C LYS A 209 8.60 6.10 9.76
N SER A 210 9.46 5.71 10.71
CA SER A 210 9.95 6.61 11.75
C SER A 210 11.17 7.43 11.33
N GLU A 211 11.88 6.99 10.28
CA GLU A 211 13.09 7.63 9.80
C GLU A 211 12.82 9.04 9.28
N GLY A 212 13.55 10.03 9.80
CA GLY A 212 13.41 11.43 9.41
C GLY A 212 12.14 12.12 9.91
N LEU A 213 11.32 11.45 10.73
CA LEU A 213 10.14 12.04 11.32
C LEU A 213 10.50 13.13 12.32
N SER A 214 10.07 14.36 12.06
CA SER A 214 10.25 15.49 12.97
C SER A 214 9.02 16.39 13.00
N PRO A 215 8.79 17.10 14.13
CA PRO A 215 7.63 18.00 14.25
C PRO A 215 7.69 19.18 13.26
N GLU A 216 8.89 19.57 12.79
CA GLU A 216 9.07 20.69 11.87
C GLU A 216 8.62 20.34 10.44
N THR A 217 8.87 19.12 9.99
CA THR A 217 8.62 18.72 8.60
C THR A 217 7.41 17.81 8.43
N HIS A 218 7.04 17.06 9.49
CA HIS A 218 5.98 16.04 9.46
C HIS A 218 5.01 16.19 10.63
N LYS A 219 4.62 17.43 10.92
CA LYS A 219 3.81 17.77 12.11
C LYS A 219 2.59 16.85 12.29
N THR A 220 1.79 16.67 11.26
CA THR A 220 0.57 15.83 11.31
C THR A 220 0.87 14.40 11.76
N ILE A 221 1.90 13.78 11.19
CA ILE A 221 2.29 12.40 11.53
C ILE A 221 2.89 12.34 12.94
N PHE A 222 3.72 13.34 13.28
CA PHE A 222 4.36 13.44 14.60
C PHE A 222 3.31 13.55 15.71
N ASP A 223 2.35 14.45 15.57
CA ASP A 223 1.28 14.66 16.54
C ASP A 223 0.39 13.41 16.67
N ALA A 224 0.07 12.74 15.56
CA ALA A 224 -0.65 11.47 15.57
C ALA A 224 0.07 10.36 16.34
N VAL A 225 1.38 10.25 16.18
CA VAL A 225 2.22 9.30 16.93
C VAL A 225 2.23 9.62 18.42
N GLU A 226 2.37 10.90 18.81
CA GLU A 226 2.31 11.28 20.24
C GLU A 226 0.92 10.97 20.85
N LEU A 227 -0.16 11.27 20.12
CA LEU A 227 -1.52 10.94 20.57
C LEU A 227 -1.71 9.41 20.70
N ALA A 228 -1.18 8.61 19.77
CA ALA A 228 -1.24 7.16 19.85
C ALA A 228 -0.43 6.61 21.06
N LYS A 229 0.67 7.27 21.42
CA LYS A 229 1.42 6.95 22.65
C LYS A 229 0.58 7.24 23.90
N GLU A 230 -0.07 8.38 23.97
CA GLU A 230 -0.94 8.77 25.09
C GLU A 230 -2.13 7.79 25.23
N ARG A 231 -2.71 7.36 24.11
CA ARG A 231 -3.82 6.38 24.07
C ARG A 231 -3.36 4.93 24.29
N ASN A 232 -2.06 4.67 24.39
CA ASN A 232 -1.47 3.32 24.48
C ASN A 232 -1.84 2.38 23.32
N THR A 233 -1.98 2.93 22.12
CA THR A 233 -2.29 2.19 20.89
C THR A 233 -1.09 2.10 19.93
N LEU A 234 0.01 2.83 20.18
CA LEU A 234 1.17 2.81 19.31
C LEU A 234 1.86 1.47 19.28
N VAL A 235 2.07 0.92 18.08
CA VAL A 235 2.93 -0.25 17.86
C VAL A 235 4.17 0.21 17.07
N ILE A 236 5.35 -0.06 17.62
CA ILE A 236 6.64 0.25 16.99
C ILE A 236 7.31 -1.03 16.55
N GLU A 237 7.46 -1.19 15.25
CA GLU A 237 8.19 -2.30 14.66
C GLU A 237 9.64 -1.91 14.39
N ASN A 238 10.57 -2.78 14.83
CA ASN A 238 12.02 -2.61 14.69
C ASN A 238 12.54 -1.25 15.19
N PRO A 239 12.32 -0.88 16.45
CA PRO A 239 12.56 0.47 16.98
C PRO A 239 14.02 0.95 16.84
N ASN A 240 14.97 0.03 16.66
CA ASN A 240 16.40 0.33 16.54
C ASN A 240 16.91 0.26 15.09
N ALA A 241 16.05 0.02 14.12
CA ALA A 241 16.42 -0.08 12.71
C ALA A 241 16.12 1.24 11.96
N SER A 242 16.89 1.52 10.92
CA SER A 242 16.64 2.66 10.03
C SER A 242 15.28 2.59 9.31
N ASN A 243 14.71 1.40 9.19
CA ASN A 243 13.40 1.16 8.58
C ASN A 243 12.29 0.92 9.61
N ALA A 244 12.46 1.36 10.86
CA ALA A 244 11.44 1.25 11.90
C ALA A 244 10.08 1.79 11.41
N ARG A 245 9.00 1.12 11.82
CA ARG A 245 7.64 1.47 11.43
C ARG A 245 6.78 1.76 12.66
N LEU A 246 5.87 2.69 12.48
CA LEU A 246 4.93 3.16 13.49
C LEU A 246 3.52 2.84 13.01
N SER A 247 2.80 1.98 13.73
CA SER A 247 1.39 1.71 13.46
C SER A 247 0.52 2.38 14.50
N TYR A 248 -0.48 3.11 14.04
CA TYR A 248 -1.47 3.81 14.86
C TYR A 248 -2.80 3.92 14.12
N PRO A 249 -3.93 3.99 14.85
CA PRO A 249 -5.23 4.21 14.25
C PRO A 249 -5.31 5.56 13.52
N ILE A 250 -6.06 5.64 12.43
CA ILE A 250 -6.22 6.88 11.65
C ILE A 250 -6.90 7.99 12.45
N ASP A 251 -7.67 7.64 13.49
CA ASP A 251 -8.32 8.60 14.38
C ASP A 251 -7.36 9.36 15.31
N CYS A 252 -6.08 8.99 15.29
CA CYS A 252 -5.00 9.80 15.88
C CYS A 252 -4.56 10.95 14.97
N VAL A 253 -4.91 10.94 13.69
CA VAL A 253 -4.59 11.99 12.72
C VAL A 253 -5.69 13.04 12.78
N GLU A 254 -5.35 14.27 13.22
CA GLU A 254 -6.33 15.35 13.46
C GLU A 254 -7.16 15.67 12.20
N ASN A 255 -6.50 15.74 11.05
CA ASN A 255 -7.11 16.08 9.77
C ASN A 255 -7.41 14.83 8.90
N ALA A 256 -7.92 13.76 9.50
CA ALA A 256 -8.33 12.56 8.78
C ALA A 256 -9.82 12.25 8.94
N TYR A 257 -10.36 11.50 7.99
CA TYR A 257 -11.67 10.85 8.15
C TYR A 257 -11.50 9.60 9.01
N HIS A 258 -12.29 9.49 10.07
CA HIS A 258 -12.13 8.44 11.09
C HIS A 258 -12.96 7.19 10.83
N LYS A 259 -13.71 7.15 9.74
CA LYS A 259 -14.56 6.01 9.37
C LYS A 259 -14.45 5.72 7.90
N SER A 260 -14.48 4.44 7.57
CA SER A 260 -14.62 4.02 6.18
C SER A 260 -16.03 4.36 5.71
N VAL A 261 -16.11 5.32 4.81
CA VAL A 261 -17.32 5.73 4.10
C VAL A 261 -17.00 5.80 2.61
N LEU A 262 -18.03 5.85 1.79
CA LEU A 262 -17.85 6.09 0.37
C LEU A 262 -17.58 7.58 0.13
N PHE A 263 -16.47 7.88 -0.52
CA PHE A 263 -16.09 9.23 -0.93
C PHE A 263 -16.37 9.40 -2.42
N GLU A 264 -16.52 10.65 -2.84
CA GLU A 264 -16.71 10.98 -4.25
C GLU A 264 -15.56 10.48 -5.13
N HIS A 265 -15.84 10.31 -6.42
CA HIS A 265 -14.81 9.98 -7.40
C HIS A 265 -13.66 10.98 -7.37
N PRO A 266 -12.41 10.52 -7.46
CA PRO A 266 -11.26 11.41 -7.52
C PRO A 266 -11.33 12.28 -8.77
N LYS A 267 -10.94 13.55 -8.62
CA LYS A 267 -10.79 14.50 -9.72
C LYS A 267 -9.35 14.60 -10.17
N ASN A 268 -8.40 14.33 -9.26
CA ASN A 268 -6.99 14.40 -9.58
C ASN A 268 -6.28 13.12 -9.08
N ILE A 269 -5.37 12.64 -9.92
CA ILE A 269 -4.48 11.50 -9.62
C ILE A 269 -3.04 11.97 -9.79
N PHE A 270 -2.23 11.73 -8.79
CA PHE A 270 -0.81 12.07 -8.78
C PHE A 270 0.04 10.80 -8.83
N PHE A 271 0.90 10.68 -9.81
CA PHE A 271 1.97 9.69 -9.86
C PHE A 271 3.24 10.33 -9.33
N LEU A 272 3.72 9.88 -8.17
CA LEU A 272 4.97 10.36 -7.60
C LEU A 272 6.14 9.55 -8.17
N THR A 273 7.15 10.25 -8.65
CA THR A 273 8.42 9.66 -9.01
C THR A 273 9.57 10.36 -8.28
N MET A 274 10.41 9.60 -7.62
CA MET A 274 11.71 10.08 -7.16
C MET A 274 12.65 9.97 -8.37
N ASP A 275 12.80 11.05 -9.12
CA ASP A 275 13.71 11.07 -10.25
C ASP A 275 15.12 11.50 -9.80
N ALA A 276 16.01 10.55 -9.70
CA ALA A 276 17.39 10.81 -9.28
C ALA A 276 18.29 11.37 -10.40
N LYS A 277 17.83 11.30 -11.66
CA LYS A 277 18.56 11.83 -12.81
C LYS A 277 18.12 13.25 -13.20
N GLY A 278 17.01 13.74 -12.64
CA GLY A 278 16.46 15.07 -12.94
C GLY A 278 15.97 15.23 -14.39
N VAL A 279 15.45 14.16 -14.98
CA VAL A 279 15.00 14.17 -16.38
C VAL A 279 13.51 14.52 -16.53
N PHE A 280 12.72 14.39 -15.46
CA PHE A 280 11.31 14.79 -15.47
C PHE A 280 11.13 16.18 -14.88
N PRO A 281 10.19 16.98 -15.44
CA PRO A 281 9.78 18.23 -14.82
C PRO A 281 9.22 18.02 -13.40
N PRO A 282 9.21 19.06 -12.54
CA PRO A 282 8.66 18.94 -11.19
C PRO A 282 7.15 18.65 -11.17
N LEU A 283 6.42 19.14 -12.17
CA LEU A 283 4.99 18.94 -12.35
C LEU A 283 4.71 18.82 -13.86
N SER A 284 4.01 17.77 -14.27
CA SER A 284 3.50 17.57 -15.61
C SER A 284 2.09 17.02 -15.55
N ARG A 285 1.17 17.53 -16.38
CA ARG A 285 -0.08 16.84 -16.66
C ARG A 285 0.18 15.77 -17.71
N ILE A 286 -0.36 14.57 -17.49
CA ILE A 286 -0.24 13.45 -18.43
C ILE A 286 -1.63 12.89 -18.77
N SER A 287 -1.78 12.33 -19.97
CA SER A 287 -3.05 11.82 -20.49
C SER A 287 -2.86 10.57 -21.36
N GLY A 288 -3.96 9.89 -21.67
CA GLY A 288 -4.01 8.78 -22.62
C GLY A 288 -3.01 7.66 -22.30
N ASP A 289 -2.28 7.22 -23.32
CA ASP A 289 -1.32 6.10 -23.21
C ASP A 289 -0.19 6.38 -22.21
N THR A 290 0.16 7.65 -22.01
CA THR A 290 1.19 8.03 -21.03
C THR A 290 0.76 7.67 -19.59
N VAL A 291 -0.52 7.93 -19.24
CA VAL A 291 -1.08 7.50 -17.94
C VAL A 291 -0.99 6.00 -17.79
N ARG A 292 -1.48 5.26 -18.80
CA ARG A 292 -1.42 3.80 -18.83
C ARG A 292 0.00 3.30 -18.60
N ARG A 293 0.96 3.84 -19.35
CA ARG A 293 2.34 3.38 -19.32
C ARG A 293 3.02 3.64 -17.99
N PHE A 294 2.82 4.82 -17.38
CA PHE A 294 3.32 5.09 -16.02
C PHE A 294 2.72 4.16 -14.97
N PHE A 295 1.43 3.87 -15.06
CA PHE A 295 0.78 2.94 -14.14
C PHE A 295 1.27 1.50 -14.31
N GLU A 296 1.42 1.04 -15.55
CA GLU A 296 1.90 -0.31 -15.85
C GLU A 296 3.38 -0.52 -15.49
N THR A 297 4.18 0.54 -15.50
CA THR A 297 5.60 0.47 -15.13
C THR A 297 5.84 0.77 -13.65
N GLY A 298 5.12 1.72 -13.07
CA GLY A 298 5.32 2.19 -11.69
C GLY A 298 6.75 2.67 -11.46
N TYR A 299 7.23 3.58 -12.33
CA TYR A 299 8.62 4.04 -12.32
C TYR A 299 8.96 4.93 -11.13
N THR A 300 10.12 4.70 -10.52
CA THR A 300 10.84 5.61 -9.61
C THR A 300 12.34 5.30 -9.67
N SER A 301 13.17 6.11 -9.02
CA SER A 301 14.57 5.75 -8.76
C SER A 301 14.73 5.23 -7.33
N GLN A 302 15.47 4.15 -7.19
CA GLN A 302 15.93 3.66 -5.90
C GLN A 302 17.15 4.48 -5.47
N MET A 303 17.08 5.07 -4.27
CA MET A 303 18.19 5.85 -3.69
C MET A 303 19.01 5.00 -2.73
N PRO A 304 20.33 5.24 -2.60
CA PRO A 304 21.15 4.61 -1.58
C PRO A 304 20.54 4.81 -0.18
N GLY A 305 20.44 3.71 0.59
CA GLY A 305 19.90 3.74 1.95
C GLY A 305 18.37 3.66 2.08
N THR A 306 17.60 3.70 0.98
CA THR A 306 16.14 3.56 1.05
C THR A 306 15.67 2.11 1.23
N GLU A 307 16.49 1.16 0.82
CA GLU A 307 16.33 -0.28 1.07
C GLU A 307 17.67 -0.89 1.47
N ALA A 308 17.63 -1.94 2.31
CA ALA A 308 18.84 -2.60 2.77
C ALA A 308 19.66 -3.17 1.59
N GLY A 309 20.92 -2.74 1.47
CA GLY A 309 21.89 -3.28 0.52
C GLY A 309 22.05 -2.51 -0.79
N THR A 310 21.38 -1.38 -1.02
CA THR A 310 21.54 -0.55 -2.21
C THR A 310 22.55 0.59 -1.99
N ASN A 311 23.62 0.57 -2.77
CA ASN A 311 24.68 1.62 -2.76
C ASN A 311 24.67 2.48 -4.04
N GLU A 312 23.80 2.17 -5.00
CA GLU A 312 23.76 2.84 -6.30
C GLU A 312 22.35 3.33 -6.61
N ILE A 313 22.27 4.44 -7.36
CA ILE A 313 21.02 4.94 -7.93
C ILE A 313 20.65 4.05 -9.12
N LYS A 314 19.48 3.39 -9.04
CA LYS A 314 18.96 2.55 -10.13
C LYS A 314 17.50 2.86 -10.42
N PRO A 315 17.04 2.70 -11.69
CA PRO A 315 15.62 2.64 -11.98
C PRO A 315 14.96 1.53 -11.15
N LEU A 316 13.78 1.78 -10.65
CA LEU A 316 12.94 0.80 -9.98
C LEU A 316 11.57 0.82 -10.64
N PHE A 317 11.13 -0.36 -11.08
CA PHE A 317 9.83 -0.55 -11.70
C PHE A 317 8.96 -1.44 -10.82
N SER A 318 7.78 -0.96 -10.47
CA SER A 318 6.79 -1.74 -9.71
C SER A 318 5.41 -1.52 -10.32
N PRO A 319 5.00 -2.35 -11.27
CA PRO A 319 3.69 -2.28 -11.91
C PRO A 319 2.56 -1.99 -10.93
N CYS A 320 1.66 -1.10 -11.34
CA CYS A 320 0.53 -0.60 -10.53
C CYS A 320 0.97 0.08 -9.21
N TYR A 321 2.25 0.48 -9.08
CA TYR A 321 2.86 0.97 -7.84
C TYR A 321 2.75 -0.01 -6.65
N GLY A 322 2.38 -1.25 -6.89
CA GLY A 322 2.09 -2.25 -5.86
C GLY A 322 2.34 -3.68 -6.30
N SER A 323 3.27 -3.93 -7.21
CA SER A 323 3.53 -5.23 -7.87
C SER A 323 3.49 -6.46 -6.95
N PRO A 324 4.08 -6.45 -5.72
CA PRO A 324 4.05 -7.62 -4.84
C PRO A 324 2.66 -8.00 -4.31
N PHE A 325 1.69 -7.08 -4.40
CA PHE A 325 0.35 -7.20 -3.81
C PHE A 325 -0.77 -7.23 -4.85
N MET A 326 -0.44 -7.05 -6.12
CA MET A 326 -1.38 -6.98 -7.24
C MET A 326 -1.25 -8.26 -8.09
N PRO A 327 -1.88 -9.38 -7.70
CA PRO A 327 -1.52 -10.69 -8.25
C PRO A 327 -2.09 -11.00 -9.65
N ARG A 328 -3.14 -10.28 -10.12
CA ARG A 328 -3.71 -10.47 -11.45
C ARG A 328 -2.87 -9.78 -12.53
N GLU A 329 -3.22 -9.94 -13.79
CA GLU A 329 -2.52 -9.28 -14.89
C GLU A 329 -2.52 -7.76 -14.75
N VAL A 330 -1.37 -7.13 -14.95
CA VAL A 330 -1.21 -5.66 -14.89
C VAL A 330 -2.21 -4.97 -15.80
N LYS A 331 -2.49 -5.58 -16.95
CA LYS A 331 -3.46 -5.07 -17.92
C LYS A 331 -4.88 -4.97 -17.36
N GLU A 332 -5.33 -5.89 -16.52
CA GLU A 332 -6.66 -5.80 -15.89
C GLU A 332 -6.80 -4.54 -15.03
N TYR A 333 -5.78 -4.26 -14.20
CA TYR A 333 -5.77 -3.06 -13.35
C TYR A 333 -5.64 -1.78 -14.17
N SER A 334 -4.80 -1.77 -15.21
CA SER A 334 -4.60 -0.58 -16.04
C SER A 334 -5.83 -0.27 -16.89
N ASP A 335 -6.53 -1.29 -17.39
CA ASP A 335 -7.79 -1.11 -18.11
C ASP A 335 -8.87 -0.51 -17.20
N LEU A 336 -9.00 -1.02 -15.96
CA LEU A 336 -9.91 -0.45 -14.95
C LEU A 336 -9.55 1.00 -14.61
N LEU A 337 -8.27 1.31 -14.42
CA LEU A 337 -7.84 2.69 -14.15
C LEU A 337 -8.23 3.61 -15.31
N MET A 338 -7.91 3.24 -16.55
CA MET A 338 -8.20 4.06 -17.72
C MET A 338 -9.70 4.26 -17.92
N GLN A 339 -10.50 3.22 -17.71
CA GLN A 339 -11.96 3.31 -17.74
C GLN A 339 -12.48 4.32 -16.72
N LYS A 340 -12.02 4.23 -15.47
CA LYS A 340 -12.47 5.10 -14.38
C LYS A 340 -11.98 6.53 -14.56
N VAL A 341 -10.74 6.74 -14.98
CA VAL A 341 -10.17 8.06 -15.32
C VAL A 341 -11.01 8.75 -16.39
N HIS A 342 -11.36 8.01 -17.46
CA HIS A 342 -12.16 8.55 -18.56
C HIS A 342 -13.62 8.84 -18.13
N ALA A 343 -14.25 7.90 -17.42
CA ALA A 343 -15.65 8.02 -17.01
C ALA A 343 -15.90 9.20 -16.05
N ASN A 344 -14.88 9.58 -15.24
CA ASN A 344 -15.01 10.61 -14.20
C ASN A 344 -14.27 11.91 -14.55
N ASP A 345 -13.73 12.04 -15.77
CA ASP A 345 -12.94 13.19 -16.23
C ASP A 345 -11.79 13.53 -15.26
N CYS A 346 -11.10 12.49 -14.77
CA CYS A 346 -9.99 12.68 -13.84
C CYS A 346 -8.77 13.24 -14.55
N LYS A 347 -8.13 14.22 -13.94
CA LYS A 347 -6.84 14.75 -14.40
C LYS A 347 -5.73 13.94 -13.75
N VAL A 348 -4.71 13.58 -14.53
CA VAL A 348 -3.57 12.83 -14.03
C VAL A 348 -2.30 13.66 -14.17
N TYR A 349 -1.51 13.66 -13.11
CA TYR A 349 -0.26 14.44 -13.01
C TYR A 349 0.90 13.53 -12.60
N LEU A 350 2.06 13.80 -13.17
CA LEU A 350 3.34 13.30 -12.69
C LEU A 350 3.98 14.37 -11.82
N ILE A 351 4.38 14.01 -10.61
CA ILE A 351 5.12 14.85 -9.67
C ILE A 351 6.51 14.25 -9.45
N ASN A 352 7.53 15.00 -9.82
CA ASN A 352 8.91 14.64 -9.53
C ASN A 352 9.28 15.12 -8.11
N THR A 353 9.50 14.17 -7.19
CA THR A 353 9.92 14.43 -5.80
C THR A 353 11.43 14.25 -5.60
N GLY A 354 12.17 14.07 -6.69
CA GLY A 354 13.61 13.82 -6.73
C GLY A 354 14.45 15.07 -7.01
N MET A 355 15.21 15.00 -8.10
CA MET A 355 16.19 16.02 -8.48
C MET A 355 15.70 16.91 -9.63
N ASP A 356 16.21 18.12 -9.68
CA ASP A 356 16.15 18.96 -10.88
C ASP A 356 17.27 18.60 -11.88
N THR A 357 17.28 19.26 -13.03
CA THR A 357 18.30 19.08 -14.08
C THR A 357 19.75 19.42 -13.63
N ASN A 358 19.90 20.10 -12.50
CA ASN A 358 21.21 20.48 -11.92
C ASN A 358 21.63 19.51 -10.80
N GLY A 359 20.83 18.46 -10.51
CA GLY A 359 21.08 17.51 -9.44
C GLY A 359 20.73 18.03 -8.04
N LYS A 360 19.96 19.12 -7.94
CA LYS A 360 19.45 19.63 -6.67
C LYS A 360 18.10 18.98 -6.36
N ARG A 361 17.96 18.42 -5.15
CA ARG A 361 16.70 17.84 -4.70
C ARG A 361 15.64 18.92 -4.48
N PHE A 362 14.42 18.66 -4.96
CA PHE A 362 13.27 19.48 -4.62
C PHE A 362 12.96 19.37 -3.13
N ASP A 363 12.72 20.50 -2.48
CA ASP A 363 12.29 20.50 -1.09
C ASP A 363 10.80 20.15 -0.94
N LEU A 364 10.41 19.84 0.29
CA LEU A 364 9.05 19.40 0.58
C LEU A 364 8.02 20.50 0.31
N GLU A 365 8.32 21.74 0.66
CA GLU A 365 7.42 22.88 0.47
C GLU A 365 7.15 23.13 -1.00
N PHE A 366 8.22 23.12 -1.82
CA PHE A 366 8.10 23.24 -3.28
C PHE A 366 7.23 22.12 -3.86
N THR A 367 7.44 20.87 -3.41
CA THR A 367 6.66 19.71 -3.90
C THR A 367 5.18 19.80 -3.49
N ARG A 368 4.89 20.24 -2.26
CA ARG A 368 3.52 20.53 -1.80
C ARG A 368 2.85 21.60 -2.65
N ASN A 369 3.58 22.66 -2.97
CA ASN A 369 3.08 23.74 -3.84
C ASN A 369 2.81 23.23 -5.27
N CYS A 370 3.60 22.30 -5.81
CA CYS A 370 3.31 21.66 -7.09
C CYS A 370 1.96 20.90 -7.06
N VAL A 371 1.69 20.14 -6.00
CA VAL A 371 0.42 19.40 -5.84
C VAL A 371 -0.76 20.39 -5.74
N LYS A 372 -0.67 21.41 -4.88
CA LYS A 372 -1.71 22.45 -4.74
C LYS A 372 -1.94 23.20 -6.05
N THR A 373 -0.87 23.58 -6.74
CA THR A 373 -0.96 24.25 -8.06
C THR A 373 -1.69 23.36 -9.08
N ALA A 374 -1.39 22.06 -9.11
CA ALA A 374 -2.05 21.13 -10.01
C ALA A 374 -3.56 21.03 -9.75
N ILE A 375 -3.99 21.04 -8.47
CA ILE A 375 -5.41 21.01 -8.10
C ILE A 375 -6.09 22.32 -8.46
N ASP A 376 -5.49 23.47 -8.09
CA ASP A 376 -6.10 24.80 -8.22
C ASP A 376 -6.12 25.30 -9.67
N LEU A 377 -5.02 25.13 -10.38
CA LEU A 377 -4.79 25.77 -11.68
C LEU A 377 -4.61 24.76 -12.83
N GLY A 378 -4.29 23.51 -12.50
CA GLY A 378 -3.87 22.51 -13.47
C GLY A 378 -2.41 22.72 -13.92
N ALA A 379 -2.03 21.99 -14.97
CA ALA A 379 -0.72 22.09 -15.61
C ALA A 379 -0.86 21.87 -17.12
N ALA A 380 0.17 22.26 -17.90
CA ALA A 380 0.26 21.94 -19.31
C ALA A 380 0.35 20.42 -19.53
N ASP A 381 -0.23 19.95 -20.64
CA ASP A 381 -0.12 18.53 -21.03
C ASP A 381 1.25 18.29 -21.69
N ASP A 382 2.08 17.54 -21.00
CA ASP A 382 3.44 17.16 -21.42
C ASP A 382 3.55 15.67 -21.78
N SER A 383 2.42 14.99 -22.03
CA SER A 383 2.33 13.53 -22.21
C SER A 383 3.38 12.97 -23.17
N SER A 384 3.57 13.58 -24.33
CA SER A 384 4.49 13.06 -25.35
C SER A 384 5.96 13.11 -24.89
N SER A 385 6.39 14.23 -24.31
CA SER A 385 7.77 14.40 -23.82
C SER A 385 8.07 13.49 -22.65
N VAL A 386 7.12 13.39 -21.72
CA VAL A 386 7.23 12.54 -20.52
C VAL A 386 7.24 11.06 -20.91
N LEU A 387 6.42 10.63 -21.88
CA LEU A 387 6.42 9.25 -22.37
C LEU A 387 7.74 8.90 -23.06
N GLU A 388 8.26 9.74 -23.94
CA GLU A 388 9.55 9.52 -24.59
C GLU A 388 10.68 9.36 -23.57
N THR A 389 10.66 10.17 -22.52
CA THR A 389 11.64 10.07 -21.42
C THR A 389 11.52 8.74 -20.66
N LEU A 390 10.30 8.31 -20.34
CA LEU A 390 10.05 7.03 -19.67
C LEU A 390 10.54 5.84 -20.53
N GLU A 391 10.22 5.81 -21.83
CA GLU A 391 10.63 4.72 -22.72
C GLU A 391 12.17 4.64 -22.86
N LYS A 392 12.87 5.78 -22.87
CA LYS A 392 14.33 5.79 -22.81
C LYS A 392 14.89 5.17 -21.53
N LEU A 393 14.24 5.43 -20.39
CA LEU A 393 14.66 4.83 -19.12
C LEU A 393 14.43 3.33 -19.09
N ILE A 394 13.29 2.84 -19.59
CA ILE A 394 12.96 1.42 -19.69
C ILE A 394 13.96 0.68 -20.59
N SER A 395 14.37 1.29 -21.71
CA SER A 395 15.29 0.65 -22.66
C SER A 395 16.75 0.56 -22.17
N GLN A 396 17.09 1.24 -21.06
CA GLN A 396 18.43 1.23 -20.45
C GLN A 396 18.57 0.25 -19.29
N ASP A 397 17.45 -0.32 -18.81
CA ASP A 397 17.39 -1.33 -17.76
C ASP A 397 17.40 -2.75 -18.36
#